data_9d8ffe86074f906112f2ec6f15cc2103
#
_entry.id   9d8ffe86074f906112f2ec6f15cc2103
#
_cell.length_a   1.000
_cell.length_b   1.000
_cell.length_c   1.000
_cell.angle_alpha   90.00
_cell.angle_beta   90.00
_cell.angle_gamma   90.00
#
_symmetry.space_group_name_H-M   'P 1'
#
loop_
_entity.id
_entity.type
_entity.pdbx_description
1 polymer ?
#
loop_
_entity_poly.entity_id
_entity_poly.type
_entity_poly.pdbx_seq_one_letter_code
_entity_poly.pdbx_strand_id
1 'polypeptide(L)'
;YDNSLRINKNEFVTKFHASFNLAKTDEAIDRFCIGDYIAIGEIKQFGLFPDAGFNWNSFLLEHYVAKYSPNYKLVHSSYNEGVCVGAIVKKISDIDTLDELVIDVLAKNGLPLQKETALQYLCDKGYLARRSYSGIEQLLIKAKELRNQKGF
;
A
#
# COMPACT_ATOMS: atom_id res chain seq x y z
N TYR A 1 -7.20 -17.17 -4.20
CA TYR A 1 -7.00 -15.89 -4.85
C TYR A 1 -6.97 -15.97 -6.36
N ASP A 2 -6.48 -17.07 -6.95
CA ASP A 2 -6.21 -17.14 -8.38
C ASP A 2 -7.45 -16.95 -9.24
N ASN A 3 -8.55 -17.62 -8.89
CA ASN A 3 -9.79 -17.57 -9.66
C ASN A 3 -10.93 -16.92 -8.91
N SER A 4 -10.65 -16.24 -7.80
CA SER A 4 -11.66 -15.61 -6.98
C SER A 4 -11.30 -14.16 -6.66
N LEU A 5 -12.30 -13.38 -6.31
CA LEU A 5 -12.20 -11.98 -5.95
C LEU A 5 -12.61 -11.82 -4.51
N ARG A 6 -11.70 -11.30 -3.67
CA ARG A 6 -12.01 -11.03 -2.28
C ARG A 6 -12.77 -9.70 -2.18
N ILE A 7 -13.97 -9.73 -1.68
CA ILE A 7 -14.82 -8.54 -1.55
C ILE A 7 -14.86 -7.99 -0.13
N ASN A 8 -14.52 -8.82 0.86
CA ASN A 8 -14.33 -8.36 2.24
C ASN A 8 -13.44 -9.38 2.98
N LYS A 9 -13.34 -9.24 4.31
CA LYS A 9 -12.47 -10.07 5.15
C LYS A 9 -12.60 -11.57 4.89
N ASN A 10 -13.83 -12.07 4.74
CA ASN A 10 -14.11 -13.50 4.66
C ASN A 10 -14.83 -13.95 3.39
N GLU A 11 -15.21 -13.02 2.52
CA GLU A 11 -16.02 -13.35 1.35
C GLU A 11 -15.22 -13.28 0.07
N PHE A 12 -15.37 -14.30 -0.76
CA PHE A 12 -14.78 -14.39 -2.09
C PHE A 12 -15.88 -14.67 -3.11
N VAL A 13 -15.72 -14.11 -4.30
CA VAL A 13 -16.59 -14.39 -5.44
C VAL A 13 -15.73 -14.69 -6.65
N THR A 14 -16.32 -15.33 -7.65
CA THR A 14 -15.58 -15.59 -8.88
C THR A 14 -15.28 -14.26 -9.59
N LYS A 15 -14.15 -14.20 -10.30
CA LYS A 15 -13.66 -12.99 -10.96
C LYS A 15 -14.65 -12.39 -11.95
N PHE A 16 -15.57 -13.16 -12.48
CA PHE A 16 -16.53 -12.70 -13.50
C PHE A 16 -17.66 -11.85 -12.93
N HIS A 17 -17.76 -11.77 -11.60
CA HIS A 17 -18.82 -10.97 -10.97
C HIS A 17 -18.40 -9.52 -10.76
N ALA A 18 -17.11 -9.20 -10.92
CA ALA A 18 -16.62 -7.84 -10.82
C ALA A 18 -16.21 -7.31 -12.19
N SER A 19 -16.47 -6.04 -12.43
CA SER A 19 -16.08 -5.37 -13.68
C SER A 19 -15.37 -4.07 -13.32
N PHE A 20 -14.09 -3.97 -13.68
CA PHE A 20 -13.28 -2.80 -13.38
C PHE A 20 -13.07 -1.93 -14.61
N ASN A 21 -13.34 -0.64 -14.45
CA ASN A 21 -12.90 0.36 -15.41
C ASN A 21 -11.47 0.77 -15.04
N LEU A 22 -10.49 0.22 -15.72
CA LEU A 22 -9.08 0.36 -15.35
C LEU A 22 -8.62 1.82 -15.33
N ALA A 23 -8.95 2.57 -16.36
CA ALA A 23 -8.53 3.96 -16.46
C ALA A 23 -9.12 4.83 -15.35
N LYS A 24 -10.42 4.70 -15.09
CA LYS A 24 -11.11 5.48 -14.06
C LYS A 24 -10.72 5.07 -12.65
N THR A 25 -10.47 3.77 -12.45
CA THR A 25 -10.04 3.27 -11.14
C THR A 25 -8.65 3.77 -10.80
N ASP A 26 -7.71 3.69 -11.73
CA ASP A 26 -6.37 4.24 -11.53
C ASP A 26 -6.39 5.75 -11.34
N GLU A 27 -7.25 6.46 -12.05
CA GLU A 27 -7.43 7.90 -11.87
C GLU A 27 -7.91 8.23 -10.45
N ALA A 28 -8.83 7.41 -9.91
CA ALA A 28 -9.30 7.57 -8.53
C ALA A 28 -8.15 7.35 -7.53
N ILE A 29 -7.29 6.36 -7.77
CA ILE A 29 -6.11 6.14 -6.93
C ILE A 29 -5.16 7.34 -7.03
N ASP A 30 -4.96 7.89 -8.21
CA ASP A 30 -4.09 9.06 -8.42
C ASP A 30 -4.47 10.24 -7.53
N ARG A 31 -5.75 10.41 -7.25
CA ARG A 31 -6.23 11.51 -6.41
C ARG A 31 -5.78 11.39 -4.96
N PHE A 32 -5.50 10.18 -4.50
CA PHE A 32 -5.01 9.92 -3.14
C PHE A 32 -3.49 9.80 -3.09
N CYS A 33 -2.87 9.36 -4.18
CA CYS A 33 -1.44 9.07 -4.24
C CYS A 33 -0.67 10.27 -4.77
N ILE A 34 -0.26 11.15 -3.89
CA ILE A 34 0.45 12.39 -4.27
C ILE A 34 1.89 12.10 -4.71
N GLY A 35 2.57 11.16 -4.04
CA GLY A 35 3.94 10.76 -4.38
C GLY A 35 3.98 9.47 -5.20
N ASP A 36 5.00 8.68 -4.97
CA ASP A 36 5.20 7.41 -5.68
C ASP A 36 4.38 6.27 -5.10
N TYR A 37 3.86 6.42 -3.89
CA TYR A 37 3.14 5.37 -3.18
C TYR A 37 2.17 5.95 -2.16
N ILE A 38 1.23 5.10 -1.73
CA ILE A 38 0.31 5.40 -0.63
C ILE A 38 -0.02 4.09 0.10
N ALA A 39 -0.17 4.16 1.42
CA ALA A 39 -0.64 3.01 2.18
C ALA A 39 -2.09 2.69 1.79
N ILE A 40 -2.42 1.41 1.65
CA ILE A 40 -3.79 0.98 1.30
C ILE A 40 -4.80 1.57 2.28
N GLY A 41 -4.48 1.54 3.58
CA GLY A 41 -5.36 2.04 4.63
C GLY A 41 -5.61 3.54 4.61
N GLU A 42 -4.83 4.32 3.88
CA GLU A 42 -5.04 5.76 3.74
C GLU A 42 -6.18 6.08 2.77
N ILE A 43 -6.54 5.16 1.89
CA ILE A 43 -7.69 5.33 1.02
C ILE A 43 -8.91 4.82 1.76
N LYS A 44 -9.70 5.74 2.33
CA LYS A 44 -10.85 5.43 3.18
C LYS A 44 -12.19 5.81 2.55
N GLN A 45 -12.17 6.62 1.49
CA GLN A 45 -13.37 7.07 0.79
C GLN A 45 -13.32 6.59 -0.64
N PHE A 46 -14.35 5.90 -1.06
CA PHE A 46 -14.40 5.28 -2.37
C PHE A 46 -15.45 5.91 -3.31
N GLY A 47 -15.95 7.09 -2.95
CA GLY A 47 -16.99 7.77 -3.74
C GLY A 47 -16.55 8.17 -5.15
N LEU A 48 -15.25 8.32 -5.37
CA LEU A 48 -14.68 8.66 -6.69
C LEU A 48 -14.37 7.44 -7.54
N PHE A 49 -14.49 6.24 -6.98
CA PHE A 49 -14.20 5.02 -7.71
C PHE A 49 -15.41 4.63 -8.58
N PRO A 50 -15.16 4.13 -9.80
CA PRO A 50 -16.24 3.69 -10.67
C PRO A 50 -16.89 2.42 -10.11
N ASP A 51 -18.16 2.19 -10.50
CA ASP A 51 -18.88 0.99 -10.11
C ASP A 51 -18.16 -0.26 -10.66
N ALA A 52 -17.93 -1.25 -9.80
CA ALA A 52 -17.30 -2.51 -10.16
C ALA A 52 -18.22 -3.71 -9.94
N GLY A 53 -19.49 -3.47 -9.62
CA GLY A 53 -20.45 -4.52 -9.30
C GLY A 53 -20.49 -4.87 -7.81
N PHE A 54 -19.55 -4.36 -7.03
CA PHE A 54 -19.48 -4.54 -5.58
C PHE A 54 -19.11 -3.22 -4.94
N ASN A 55 -19.43 -3.06 -3.67
CA ASN A 55 -19.03 -1.88 -2.92
C ASN A 55 -17.52 -1.87 -2.72
N TRP A 56 -16.89 -0.75 -3.03
CA TRP A 56 -15.46 -0.60 -2.83
C TRP A 56 -15.10 -0.62 -1.35
N ASN A 57 -14.00 -1.31 -1.05
CA ASN A 57 -13.36 -1.31 0.26
C ASN A 57 -11.87 -1.66 0.06
N SER A 58 -11.12 -1.68 1.16
CA SER A 58 -9.67 -1.95 1.06
C SER A 58 -9.36 -3.32 0.47
N PHE A 59 -10.19 -4.32 0.71
CA PHE A 59 -9.97 -5.67 0.19
C PHE A 59 -10.18 -5.73 -1.33
N LEU A 60 -11.21 -5.09 -1.82
CA LEU A 60 -11.46 -5.02 -3.27
C LEU A 60 -10.39 -4.20 -3.96
N LEU A 61 -9.97 -3.09 -3.35
CA LEU A 61 -8.90 -2.25 -3.86
C LEU A 61 -7.57 -3.03 -3.94
N GLU A 62 -7.24 -3.78 -2.89
CA GLU A 62 -6.05 -4.62 -2.88
C GLU A 62 -6.06 -5.60 -4.04
N HIS A 63 -7.18 -6.28 -4.23
CA HIS A 63 -7.33 -7.25 -5.31
C HIS A 63 -7.18 -6.57 -6.68
N TYR A 64 -7.83 -5.42 -6.86
CA TYR A 64 -7.74 -4.66 -8.10
C TYR A 64 -6.28 -4.31 -8.43
N VAL A 65 -5.56 -3.74 -7.48
CA VAL A 65 -4.17 -3.33 -7.71
C VAL A 65 -3.28 -4.54 -7.99
N ALA A 66 -3.49 -5.64 -7.27
CA ALA A 66 -2.69 -6.85 -7.46
C ALA A 66 -2.85 -7.49 -8.83
N LYS A 67 -4.07 -7.43 -9.39
CA LYS A 67 -4.42 -8.22 -10.58
C LYS A 67 -4.69 -7.40 -11.83
N TYR A 68 -5.19 -6.17 -11.70
CA TYR A 68 -5.76 -5.45 -12.83
C TYR A 68 -5.13 -4.10 -13.13
N SER A 69 -4.63 -3.39 -12.13
CA SER A 69 -4.16 -2.02 -12.32
C SER A 69 -2.99 -1.95 -13.33
N PRO A 70 -3.12 -1.16 -14.39
CA PRO A 70 -2.01 -0.96 -15.34
C PRO A 70 -0.90 -0.06 -14.82
N ASN A 71 -1.20 0.83 -13.85
CA ASN A 71 -0.26 1.87 -13.39
C ASN A 71 0.24 1.67 -11.97
N TYR A 72 -0.34 0.74 -11.21
CA TYR A 72 -0.02 0.52 -9.81
C TYR A 72 0.30 -0.93 -9.52
N LYS A 73 1.10 -1.14 -8.48
CA LYS A 73 1.46 -2.47 -7.99
C LYS A 73 1.35 -2.47 -6.46
N LEU A 74 1.22 -3.66 -5.88
CA LEU A 74 1.25 -3.81 -4.43
C LEU A 74 2.68 -4.11 -4.00
N VAL A 75 3.13 -3.40 -2.97
CA VAL A 75 4.35 -3.73 -2.23
C VAL A 75 3.89 -4.14 -0.85
N HIS A 76 3.94 -5.41 -0.57
CA HIS A 76 3.44 -6.01 0.65
C HIS A 76 1.92 -5.86 0.80
N SER A 77 1.27 -6.93 1.15
CA SER A 77 -0.12 -6.92 1.58
C SER A 77 -0.32 -8.02 2.61
N SER A 78 -1.20 -7.78 3.56
CA SER A 78 -1.55 -8.78 4.56
C SER A 78 -3.05 -8.76 4.77
N TYR A 79 -3.68 -9.89 4.52
CA TYR A 79 -5.12 -10.04 4.72
C TYR A 79 -5.45 -11.17 5.70
N ASN A 80 -4.42 -11.74 6.34
CA ASN A 80 -4.59 -12.88 7.21
C ASN A 80 -5.38 -12.56 8.48
N GLU A 81 -5.26 -11.36 8.97
CA GLU A 81 -5.92 -10.95 10.22
C GLU A 81 -7.09 -10.01 9.98
N GLY A 82 -7.61 -10.00 8.75
CA GLY A 82 -8.74 -9.15 8.41
C GLY A 82 -8.39 -7.68 8.27
N VAL A 83 -7.12 -7.38 8.12
CA VAL A 83 -6.61 -6.03 7.95
C VAL A 83 -5.86 -5.94 6.64
N CYS A 84 -6.14 -4.92 5.84
CA CYS A 84 -5.36 -4.63 4.65
C CYS A 84 -4.25 -3.67 5.02
N VAL A 85 -3.03 -4.19 5.13
CA VAL A 85 -1.84 -3.36 5.34
C VAL A 85 -0.90 -3.54 4.15
N GLY A 86 -0.11 -2.52 3.89
CA GLY A 86 0.82 -2.51 2.76
C GLY A 86 0.67 -1.24 1.95
N ALA A 87 1.25 -1.21 0.77
CA ALA A 87 1.27 0.00 -0.04
C ALA A 87 0.91 -0.26 -1.50
N ILE A 88 0.24 0.72 -2.08
CA ILE A 88 0.00 0.83 -3.51
C ILE A 88 1.11 1.72 -4.04
N VAL A 89 1.90 1.22 -4.98
CA VAL A 89 3.09 1.90 -5.52
C VAL A 89 2.94 2.07 -7.02
N LYS A 90 3.32 3.23 -7.55
CA LYS A 90 3.33 3.43 -9.00
C LYS A 90 4.31 2.48 -9.66
N LYS A 91 3.90 1.83 -10.75
CA LYS A 91 4.75 0.86 -11.46
C LYS A 91 6.04 1.47 -12.01
N ILE A 92 6.04 2.78 -12.26
CA ILE A 92 7.23 3.49 -12.73
C ILE A 92 8.24 3.74 -11.62
N SER A 93 7.86 3.54 -10.35
CA SER A 93 8.77 3.68 -9.22
C SER A 93 9.73 2.50 -9.13
N ASP A 94 10.94 2.75 -8.63
CA ASP A 94 11.96 1.73 -8.41
C ASP A 94 11.69 0.90 -7.15
N ILE A 95 10.66 1.25 -6.38
CA ILE A 95 10.33 0.55 -5.14
C ILE A 95 9.59 -0.74 -5.47
N ASP A 96 10.23 -1.88 -5.21
CA ASP A 96 9.67 -3.20 -5.49
C ASP A 96 9.49 -4.06 -4.24
N THR A 97 10.16 -3.73 -3.14
CA THR A 97 10.12 -4.51 -1.90
C THR A 97 9.67 -3.65 -0.73
N LEU A 98 9.20 -4.32 0.32
CA LEU A 98 8.82 -3.61 1.55
C LEU A 98 10.02 -2.92 2.19
N ASP A 99 11.19 -3.53 2.15
CA ASP A 99 12.41 -2.91 2.68
C ASP A 99 12.70 -1.59 1.99
N GLU A 100 12.64 -1.56 0.66
CA GLU A 100 12.84 -0.34 -0.11
C GLU A 100 11.80 0.73 0.23
N LEU A 101 10.55 0.31 0.37
CA LEU A 101 9.45 1.21 0.75
C LEU A 101 9.71 1.81 2.14
N VAL A 102 10.06 0.99 3.12
CA VAL A 102 10.32 1.43 4.49
C VAL A 102 11.47 2.43 4.53
N ILE A 103 12.56 2.15 3.81
CA ILE A 103 13.69 3.06 3.73
C ILE A 103 13.25 4.43 3.20
N ASP A 104 12.50 4.44 2.12
CA ASP A 104 12.02 5.69 1.50
C ASP A 104 11.09 6.46 2.43
N VAL A 105 10.13 5.78 3.04
CA VAL A 105 9.20 6.39 3.99
C VAL A 105 9.95 7.02 5.16
N LEU A 106 10.88 6.29 5.76
CA LEU A 106 11.62 6.77 6.92
C LEU A 106 12.57 7.90 6.57
N ALA A 107 13.16 7.87 5.37
CA ALA A 107 14.03 8.94 4.92
C ALA A 107 13.29 10.26 4.75
N LYS A 108 12.04 10.20 4.32
CA LYS A 108 11.25 11.40 3.95
C LYS A 108 10.40 11.98 5.08
N ASN A 109 10.12 11.22 6.13
CA ASN A 109 9.11 11.64 7.13
C ASN A 109 9.57 12.71 8.12
N GLY A 110 10.88 13.01 8.19
CA GLY A 110 11.39 14.03 9.09
C GLY A 110 11.44 13.66 10.57
N LEU A 111 11.02 12.47 10.95
CA LEU A 111 11.02 12.01 12.33
C LEU A 111 12.40 11.46 12.72
N PRO A 112 12.71 11.41 14.06
CA PRO A 112 13.92 10.74 14.49
C PRO A 112 13.98 9.30 14.02
N LEU A 113 15.13 8.86 13.54
CA LEU A 113 15.32 7.50 13.04
C LEU A 113 15.65 6.57 14.22
N GLN A 114 14.66 6.33 15.05
CA GLN A 114 14.72 5.43 16.19
C GLN A 114 13.74 4.28 15.97
N LYS A 115 14.09 3.10 16.46
CA LYS A 115 13.32 1.88 16.25
C LYS A 115 11.85 2.03 16.64
N GLU A 116 11.58 2.46 17.85
CA GLU A 116 10.22 2.56 18.36
C GLU A 116 9.40 3.61 17.61
N THR A 117 9.99 4.77 17.36
CA THR A 117 9.33 5.84 16.60
C THR A 117 9.02 5.40 15.19
N ALA A 118 9.98 4.74 14.53
CA ALA A 118 9.81 4.25 13.17
C ALA A 118 8.71 3.20 13.07
N LEU A 119 8.72 2.22 13.97
CA LEU A 119 7.70 1.16 13.96
C LEU A 119 6.32 1.72 14.26
N GLN A 120 6.21 2.66 15.19
CA GLN A 120 4.94 3.32 15.49
C GLN A 120 4.40 4.06 14.26
N TYR A 121 5.26 4.82 13.59
CA TYR A 121 4.87 5.55 12.38
C TYR A 121 4.38 4.62 11.28
N LEU A 122 5.12 3.53 11.03
CA LEU A 122 4.75 2.57 9.98
C LEU A 122 3.42 1.88 10.27
N CYS A 123 3.14 1.58 11.54
CA CYS A 123 1.85 1.02 11.93
C CYS A 123 0.72 2.05 11.81
N ASP A 124 0.94 3.28 12.25
CA ASP A 124 -0.07 4.33 12.21
C ASP A 124 -0.46 4.68 10.77
N LYS A 125 0.48 4.59 9.84
CA LYS A 125 0.21 4.85 8.42
C LYS A 125 -0.37 3.65 7.67
N GLY A 126 -0.38 2.48 8.28
CA GLY A 126 -0.95 1.29 7.66
C GLY A 126 0.02 0.50 6.80
N TYR A 127 1.31 0.75 6.91
CA TYR A 127 2.31 -0.05 6.19
C TYR A 127 2.60 -1.37 6.88
N LEU A 128 2.51 -1.41 8.21
CA LEU A 128 2.72 -2.61 9.01
C LEU A 128 1.50 -2.87 9.89
N ALA A 129 1.18 -4.17 10.09
CA ALA A 129 0.11 -4.58 10.98
C ALA A 129 0.55 -4.55 12.45
N ARG A 130 1.84 -4.71 12.72
CA ARG A 130 2.40 -4.79 14.07
C ARG A 130 3.65 -3.92 14.18
N ARG A 131 3.95 -3.48 15.40
CA ARG A 131 5.17 -2.72 15.69
C ARG A 131 6.39 -3.64 15.76
N SER A 132 6.56 -4.45 14.73
CA SER A 132 7.64 -5.41 14.64
C SER A 132 8.02 -5.59 13.18
N TYR A 133 9.31 -5.48 12.91
CA TYR A 133 9.84 -5.68 11.57
C TYR A 133 11.28 -6.16 11.66
N SER A 134 11.54 -7.37 11.16
CA SER A 134 12.87 -7.94 11.17
C SER A 134 13.84 -7.09 10.35
N GLY A 135 14.99 -6.78 10.93
CA GLY A 135 16.00 -5.98 10.23
C GLY A 135 15.76 -4.48 10.22
N ILE A 136 14.77 -3.98 10.99
CA ILE A 136 14.45 -2.53 11.03
C ILE A 136 15.68 -1.68 11.34
N GLU A 137 16.59 -2.16 12.18
CA GLU A 137 17.78 -1.40 12.57
C GLU A 137 18.68 -1.10 11.38
N GLN A 138 18.85 -2.07 10.47
CA GLN A 138 19.62 -1.87 9.25
C GLN A 138 18.91 -0.91 8.29
N LEU A 139 17.60 -0.98 8.23
CA LEU A 139 16.80 -0.08 7.41
C LEU A 139 16.88 1.36 7.92
N LEU A 140 16.95 1.55 9.22
CA LEU A 140 17.14 2.87 9.83
C LEU A 140 18.48 3.48 9.41
N ILE A 141 19.55 2.68 9.37
CA ILE A 141 20.87 3.13 8.90
C ILE A 141 20.79 3.56 7.44
N LYS A 142 20.18 2.74 6.60
CA LYS A 142 20.01 3.06 5.18
C LYS A 142 19.13 4.29 4.94
N ALA A 143 18.08 4.46 5.75
CA ALA A 143 17.22 5.63 5.67
C ALA A 143 17.98 6.90 6.04
N LYS A 144 18.84 6.82 7.05
CA LYS A 144 19.70 7.94 7.46
C LYS A 144 20.67 8.33 6.35
N GLU A 145 21.29 7.35 5.72
CA GLU A 145 22.18 7.58 4.59
C GLU A 145 21.43 8.25 3.42
N LEU A 146 20.27 7.74 3.09
CA LEU A 146 19.45 8.31 2.02
C LEU A 146 19.01 9.74 2.34
N ARG A 147 18.61 9.99 3.57
CA ARG A 147 18.23 11.33 4.04
C ARG A 147 19.38 12.31 3.88
N ASN A 148 20.59 11.90 4.26
CA ASN A 148 21.78 12.73 4.15
C ASN A 148 22.17 13.00 2.69
N GLN A 149 22.07 12.00 1.82
CA GLN A 149 22.40 12.13 0.40
C GLN A 149 21.42 13.02 -0.35
N LYS A 150 20.14 12.96 -0.01
CA LYS A 150 19.08 13.65 -0.75
C LYS A 150 18.64 14.96 -0.11
N GLY A 151 19.10 15.27 1.09
CA GLY A 151 18.75 16.50 1.78
C GLY A 151 17.31 16.56 2.28
N PHE A 152 16.71 15.42 2.54
CA PHE A 152 15.34 15.35 3.08
C PHE A 152 15.23 15.91 4.49
#